data_c49d439be7eab34157e519beb9380eb7
#
_entry.id   c49d439be7eab34157e519beb9380eb7
#
_cell.length_a   1.000
_cell.length_b   1.000
_cell.length_c   1.000
_cell.angle_alpha   90.00
_cell.angle_beta   90.00
_cell.angle_gamma   90.00
#
_symmetry.space_group_name_H-M   'P 1'
#
loop_
_entity.id
_entity.type
_entity.pdbx_description
1 polymer ?
#
loop_
_entity_poly.entity_id
_entity_poly.type
_entity_poly.pdbx_seq_one_letter_code
_entity_poly.pdbx_strand_id
1 'polypeptide(L)'
;MLRSLVGSEMCIRDRLCIMKNSKRVIAGAMALLSAVSVASCGSSSGGDSSSSYVDKVKVASTDDIATIPDGSEKELEWLSYFDINPTKKEPEKRTDLTLFEEKGGKIKYSQTSSMNKYDKLAARLMSNNPPDMFWYEQSMTFPANCIKEMFQPVDDIVDFDSAMWSDVKDVAEQFTLNGKHFVAPINFLPGSVITYDKSMIDAAGLDDPYELYQNGEWDWNAWYDMMSEYVEGAAADEERYGVNGWFAPFIFQSTGKTLITYDADKDEYVSNLNDADFVRASDMLYDIAKNGMYYPDWVGQAGDAFKKNILFYAMGPWASTGTHSPKDGDNWGVVPMPKDPNSDTLYTTIDMNAYMWVKGSTKNDAMKCWLECAKIVYTQDTYKDIEKEKFFVNNPNWTEDMYNVAYVDLVTDKFTKIFDPGYGISTTLSDNDAATNDTKEAVIPYLYTSVMKTDENGSQYTWTQLKEQYKGTVDSELKTLNDQYHAYLEKNK
;
A
#
# COMPACT_ATOMS: atom_id res chain seq x y z
N MET A 1 3.08 12.40 -28.52
CA MET A 1 2.11 11.42 -28.01
C MET A 1 2.48 11.09 -26.58
N LEU A 2 1.86 11.75 -25.64
CA LEU A 2 2.06 11.52 -24.20
C LEU A 2 1.18 10.35 -23.78
N ARG A 3 1.77 9.33 -23.17
CA ARG A 3 1.03 8.21 -22.58
C ARG A 3 0.53 8.64 -21.20
N SER A 4 -0.77 8.72 -21.05
CA SER A 4 -1.41 8.79 -19.74
C SER A 4 -1.22 7.46 -19.03
N LEU A 5 -0.56 7.47 -17.88
CA LEU A 5 -0.34 6.30 -17.03
C LEU A 5 -1.15 6.51 -15.75
N VAL A 6 -2.16 5.71 -15.55
CA VAL A 6 -2.98 5.72 -14.33
C VAL A 6 -3.24 4.29 -13.88
N GLY A 7 -2.86 3.97 -12.67
CA GLY A 7 -3.12 2.67 -12.05
C GLY A 7 -2.44 2.52 -10.70
N SER A 8 -3.10 1.91 -9.73
CA SER A 8 -2.58 1.72 -8.35
C SER A 8 -1.32 0.88 -8.27
N GLU A 9 -1.09 0.01 -9.25
CA GLU A 9 0.18 -0.69 -9.40
C GLU A 9 1.34 0.22 -9.78
N MET A 10 1.03 1.47 -10.20
CA MET A 10 2.04 2.51 -10.25
C MET A 10 2.81 2.66 -8.94
N CYS A 11 2.25 2.37 -7.80
CA CYS A 11 2.97 2.54 -6.55
C CYS A 11 4.24 1.68 -6.42
N ILE A 12 4.24 0.46 -6.96
CA ILE A 12 5.44 -0.40 -6.89
C ILE A 12 6.15 -0.51 -8.26
N ARG A 13 5.42 -0.53 -9.33
CA ARG A 13 5.91 -0.82 -10.66
C ARG A 13 6.38 0.40 -11.44
N ASP A 14 5.69 1.52 -11.35
CA ASP A 14 6.15 2.78 -11.96
C ASP A 14 7.31 3.40 -11.18
N ARG A 15 7.47 3.04 -9.91
CA ARG A 15 8.76 3.25 -9.23
C ARG A 15 9.91 2.59 -9.99
N LEU A 16 9.67 1.47 -10.66
CA LEU A 16 10.65 0.79 -11.50
C LEU A 16 10.74 1.35 -12.93
N CYS A 17 9.65 1.89 -13.51
CA CYS A 17 9.63 2.41 -14.89
C CYS A 17 10.08 3.87 -15.03
N ILE A 18 9.75 4.75 -14.08
CA ILE A 18 10.29 6.13 -14.02
C ILE A 18 11.81 6.11 -13.89
N MET A 19 12.36 5.03 -13.35
CA MET A 19 13.78 4.83 -13.11
C MET A 19 14.59 4.36 -14.31
N LYS A 20 13.98 4.09 -15.46
CA LYS A 20 14.74 3.79 -16.68
C LYS A 20 15.52 5.00 -17.21
N ASN A 21 15.20 6.21 -16.78
CA ASN A 21 15.89 7.44 -17.22
C ASN A 21 16.65 8.20 -16.12
N SER A 22 16.59 7.78 -14.86
CA SER A 22 17.48 8.29 -13.82
C SER A 22 18.05 7.13 -13.03
N LYS A 23 19.35 6.93 -13.12
CA LYS A 23 20.10 5.82 -12.51
C LYS A 23 20.15 5.85 -10.98
N ARG A 24 19.15 6.40 -10.27
CA ARG A 24 19.25 6.70 -8.82
C ARG A 24 18.05 6.49 -7.91
N VAL A 25 16.97 5.85 -8.30
CA VAL A 25 15.81 5.73 -7.39
C VAL A 25 15.15 4.34 -7.44
N ILE A 26 15.69 3.31 -6.84
CA ILE A 26 15.05 1.98 -6.69
C ILE A 26 14.93 1.53 -5.23
N ALA A 27 14.98 2.40 -4.28
CA ALA A 27 14.93 2.01 -2.86
C ALA A 27 13.70 2.49 -2.09
N GLY A 28 12.76 3.18 -2.72
CA GLY A 28 11.86 4.08 -2.00
C GLY A 28 10.59 3.50 -1.37
N ALA A 29 10.15 2.30 -1.67
CA ALA A 29 8.85 1.83 -1.15
C ALA A 29 8.91 0.60 -0.25
N MET A 30 10.00 -0.14 -0.32
CA MET A 30 10.27 -1.19 0.66
C MET A 30 11.28 -0.79 1.72
N ALA A 31 11.84 0.40 1.59
CA ALA A 31 12.83 0.97 2.49
C ALA A 31 12.24 1.76 3.66
N LEU A 32 10.93 1.76 3.84
CA LEU A 32 10.34 2.19 5.13
C LEU A 32 10.58 1.14 6.23
N LEU A 33 11.09 -0.02 5.85
CA LEU A 33 11.54 -1.06 6.77
C LEU A 33 13.06 -1.24 6.78
N SER A 34 13.77 -0.62 5.87
CA SER A 34 15.22 -0.73 5.84
C SER A 34 15.82 0.61 5.42
N ALA A 35 16.40 1.27 6.39
CA ALA A 35 17.47 2.23 6.24
C ALA A 35 17.49 3.05 4.96
N VAL A 36 17.09 4.29 5.06
CA VAL A 36 17.52 5.32 4.15
C VAL A 36 19.05 5.46 4.28
N SER A 37 19.78 4.82 3.42
CA SER A 37 21.22 5.07 3.31
C SER A 37 21.43 6.39 2.56
N VAL A 38 21.91 7.36 3.30
CA VAL A 38 22.33 8.67 2.80
C VAL A 38 23.54 8.50 1.90
N ALA A 39 23.40 8.71 0.61
CA ALA A 39 24.51 9.06 -0.23
C ALA A 39 24.75 10.59 -0.14
N SER A 40 25.34 11.04 0.97
CA SER A 40 25.94 12.35 1.06
C SER A 40 27.38 12.27 0.54
N CYS A 41 27.64 12.80 -0.62
CA CYS A 41 29.00 13.19 -1.00
C CYS A 41 29.33 14.51 -0.33
N GLY A 42 30.00 14.45 0.81
CA GLY A 42 30.58 15.59 1.52
C GLY A 42 31.54 15.07 2.55
N SER A 43 32.85 15.26 2.28
CA SER A 43 33.97 14.88 3.16
C SER A 43 33.86 15.49 4.54
N SER A 44 33.84 14.66 5.59
CA SER A 44 34.72 14.72 6.77
C SER A 44 34.06 14.07 7.99
N SER A 45 34.81 13.17 8.63
CA SER A 45 34.69 12.67 10.00
C SER A 45 33.26 12.17 10.41
N GLY A 46 32.91 11.02 9.95
CA GLY A 46 31.74 10.28 10.46
C GLY A 46 32.20 9.12 11.31
N GLY A 47 31.93 9.16 12.59
CA GLY A 47 31.96 8.01 13.46
C GLY A 47 30.57 7.39 13.53
N ASP A 48 30.49 6.09 13.38
CA ASP A 48 29.68 5.14 14.13
C ASP A 48 28.15 5.36 14.36
N SER A 49 27.35 5.82 13.41
CA SER A 49 25.91 5.77 13.63
C SER A 49 25.27 4.38 13.37
N SER A 50 25.81 3.60 12.43
CA SER A 50 25.30 2.26 12.12
C SER A 50 25.59 1.22 13.21
N SER A 51 26.73 1.32 13.91
CA SER A 51 27.04 0.43 15.03
C SER A 51 26.09 0.64 16.22
N SER A 52 25.62 1.86 16.46
CA SER A 52 24.76 2.18 17.58
C SER A 52 23.34 1.54 17.47
N TYR A 53 22.79 1.42 16.27
CA TYR A 53 21.49 0.77 16.07
C TYR A 53 21.57 -0.74 16.21
N VAL A 54 22.60 -1.38 15.63
CA VAL A 54 22.83 -2.81 15.76
C VAL A 54 23.04 -3.18 17.25
N ASP A 55 23.75 -2.36 18.01
CA ASP A 55 23.93 -2.58 19.43
C ASP A 55 22.63 -2.41 20.24
N LYS A 56 21.78 -1.44 19.90
CA LYS A 56 20.44 -1.28 20.49
C LYS A 56 19.54 -2.50 20.21
N VAL A 57 19.54 -3.02 18.98
CA VAL A 57 18.80 -4.24 18.61
C VAL A 57 19.22 -5.43 19.44
N LYS A 58 20.53 -5.63 19.66
CA LYS A 58 21.05 -6.75 20.46
C LYS A 58 20.71 -6.70 21.96
N VAL A 59 20.42 -5.51 22.47
CA VAL A 59 20.09 -5.30 23.90
C VAL A 59 18.60 -5.50 24.17
N ALA A 60 17.73 -5.42 23.15
CA ALA A 60 16.31 -5.60 23.32
C ALA A 60 15.96 -7.08 23.60
N SER A 61 14.93 -7.33 24.43
CA SER A 61 14.47 -8.68 24.74
C SER A 61 13.89 -9.37 23.50
N THR A 62 14.30 -10.60 23.27
CA THR A 62 13.78 -11.49 22.22
C THR A 62 13.11 -12.74 22.81
N ASP A 63 12.67 -12.66 24.07
CA ASP A 63 12.10 -13.81 24.78
C ASP A 63 10.76 -14.26 24.18
N ASP A 64 10.04 -13.34 23.55
CA ASP A 64 8.76 -13.60 22.87
C ASP A 64 8.93 -14.24 21.49
N ILE A 65 10.16 -14.36 20.98
CA ILE A 65 10.44 -14.98 19.68
C ILE A 65 10.72 -16.45 19.86
N ALA A 66 10.03 -17.29 19.10
CA ALA A 66 10.25 -18.73 19.09
C ALA A 66 11.71 -19.08 18.75
N THR A 67 12.24 -20.09 19.42
CA THR A 67 13.55 -20.65 19.08
C THR A 67 13.39 -21.70 17.99
N ILE A 68 14.36 -21.76 17.07
CA ILE A 68 14.41 -22.84 16.09
C ILE A 68 15.07 -24.05 16.77
N PRO A 69 14.35 -25.17 16.96
CA PRO A 69 14.90 -26.33 17.66
C PRO A 69 16.17 -26.89 17.01
N ASP A 70 17.02 -27.51 17.83
CA ASP A 70 18.18 -28.22 17.30
C ASP A 70 17.72 -29.40 16.41
N GLY A 71 18.27 -29.45 15.20
CA GLY A 71 17.90 -30.45 14.20
C GLY A 71 16.82 -30.00 13.21
N SER A 72 16.11 -28.90 13.47
CA SER A 72 15.22 -28.28 12.47
C SER A 72 16.03 -27.55 11.40
N GLU A 73 15.50 -27.51 10.19
CA GLU A 73 16.06 -26.69 9.10
C GLU A 73 15.94 -25.19 9.45
N LYS A 74 17.06 -24.46 9.32
CA LYS A 74 17.18 -23.06 9.76
C LYS A 74 17.27 -22.08 8.60
N GLU A 75 17.37 -22.56 7.35
CA GLU A 75 17.46 -21.72 6.16
C GLU A 75 16.12 -21.68 5.44
N LEU A 76 15.55 -20.46 5.30
CA LEU A 76 14.35 -20.20 4.53
C LEU A 76 14.72 -19.66 3.15
N GLU A 77 14.11 -20.20 2.10
CA GLU A 77 14.26 -19.71 0.73
C GLU A 77 13.23 -18.61 0.44
N TRP A 78 13.73 -17.41 0.18
CA TRP A 78 12.97 -16.21 -0.18
C TRP A 78 12.90 -16.05 -1.70
N LEU A 79 11.75 -16.35 -2.33
CA LEU A 79 11.50 -16.10 -3.75
C LEU A 79 10.93 -14.71 -3.92
N SER A 80 11.74 -13.79 -4.44
CA SER A 80 11.32 -12.40 -4.64
C SER A 80 12.11 -11.72 -5.76
N TYR A 81 11.65 -10.53 -6.17
CA TYR A 81 12.38 -9.65 -7.07
C TYR A 81 13.30 -8.65 -6.33
N PHE A 82 13.29 -8.69 -5.01
CA PHE A 82 14.22 -7.93 -4.15
C PHE A 82 14.85 -8.84 -3.10
N ASP A 83 16.08 -8.51 -2.72
CA ASP A 83 16.82 -9.22 -1.69
C ASP A 83 16.66 -8.51 -0.34
N ILE A 84 16.32 -9.25 0.71
CA ILE A 84 16.22 -8.74 2.08
C ILE A 84 17.53 -8.87 2.86
N ASN A 85 18.54 -9.53 2.29
CA ASN A 85 19.88 -9.56 2.84
C ASN A 85 20.65 -8.28 2.48
N PRO A 86 21.66 -7.89 3.25
CA PRO A 86 22.52 -6.76 2.91
C PRO A 86 23.14 -6.89 1.52
N THR A 87 23.10 -5.81 0.77
CA THR A 87 23.66 -5.71 -0.58
C THR A 87 24.68 -4.59 -0.67
N LYS A 88 25.41 -4.50 -1.79
CA LYS A 88 26.33 -3.36 -2.01
C LYS A 88 25.61 -2.02 -2.10
N LYS A 89 24.32 -2.01 -2.46
CA LYS A 89 23.50 -0.80 -2.56
C LYS A 89 22.84 -0.47 -1.23
N GLU A 90 22.49 -1.50 -0.46
CA GLU A 90 21.83 -1.44 0.83
C GLU A 90 22.64 -2.28 1.82
N PRO A 91 23.76 -1.73 2.33
CA PRO A 91 24.68 -2.49 3.18
C PRO A 91 24.16 -2.67 4.60
N GLU A 92 23.16 -1.89 5.01
CA GLU A 92 22.59 -1.95 6.35
C GLU A 92 21.67 -3.17 6.49
N LYS A 93 21.90 -3.91 7.58
CA LYS A 93 21.10 -5.10 7.86
C LYS A 93 19.80 -4.70 8.55
N ARG A 94 18.69 -5.28 8.10
CA ARG A 94 17.37 -5.12 8.69
C ARG A 94 17.34 -5.68 10.12
N THR A 95 16.53 -5.05 10.97
CA THR A 95 16.36 -5.48 12.38
C THR A 95 15.82 -6.89 12.47
N ASP A 96 14.78 -7.23 11.70
CA ASP A 96 14.17 -8.56 11.66
C ASP A 96 15.17 -9.66 11.23
N LEU A 97 16.00 -9.38 10.23
CA LEU A 97 17.04 -10.30 9.78
C LEU A 97 18.13 -10.49 10.84
N THR A 98 18.50 -9.42 11.56
CA THR A 98 19.46 -9.50 12.66
C THR A 98 18.95 -10.44 13.75
N LEU A 99 17.69 -10.27 14.16
CA LEU A 99 17.05 -11.12 15.16
C LEU A 99 16.95 -12.58 14.71
N PHE A 100 16.55 -12.80 13.45
CA PHE A 100 16.45 -14.15 12.90
C PHE A 100 17.80 -14.89 12.86
N GLU A 101 18.86 -14.18 12.47
CA GLU A 101 20.22 -14.75 12.48
C GLU A 101 20.73 -15.03 13.90
N GLU A 102 20.37 -14.23 14.90
CA GLU A 102 20.68 -14.49 16.31
C GLU A 102 19.99 -15.76 16.84
N LYS A 103 18.80 -16.07 16.31
CA LYS A 103 18.09 -17.35 16.56
C LYS A 103 18.66 -18.51 15.73
N GLY A 104 19.70 -18.29 14.95
CA GLY A 104 20.38 -19.27 14.09
C GLY A 104 19.76 -19.44 12.71
N GLY A 105 18.75 -18.63 12.36
CA GLY A 105 18.10 -18.64 11.06
C GLY A 105 18.96 -18.04 9.94
N LYS A 106 18.60 -18.32 8.70
CA LYS A 106 19.22 -17.76 7.50
C LYS A 106 18.20 -17.56 6.41
N ILE A 107 18.37 -16.53 5.59
CA ILE A 107 17.56 -16.30 4.40
C ILE A 107 18.40 -16.53 3.14
N LYS A 108 17.95 -17.48 2.32
CA LYS A 108 18.50 -17.76 1.00
C LYS A 108 17.64 -17.02 -0.04
N TYR A 109 18.21 -16.03 -0.71
CA TYR A 109 17.54 -15.30 -1.76
C TYR A 109 17.46 -16.07 -3.07
N SER A 110 16.26 -16.18 -3.63
CA SER A 110 15.99 -16.72 -4.97
C SER A 110 15.37 -15.63 -5.84
N GLN A 111 16.15 -15.10 -6.76
CA GLN A 111 15.75 -13.97 -7.58
C GLN A 111 14.68 -14.32 -8.60
N THR A 112 13.69 -13.47 -8.75
CA THR A 112 12.73 -13.42 -9.86
C THR A 112 12.58 -11.98 -10.37
N SER A 113 11.62 -11.70 -11.26
CA SER A 113 11.15 -10.35 -11.57
C SER A 113 9.75 -10.12 -10.99
N SER A 114 9.36 -8.88 -10.82
CA SER A 114 7.99 -8.53 -10.39
C SER A 114 6.93 -9.11 -11.34
N MET A 115 7.21 -9.17 -12.63
CA MET A 115 6.31 -9.70 -13.67
C MET A 115 6.21 -11.23 -13.68
N ASN A 116 7.31 -11.94 -13.39
CA ASN A 116 7.39 -13.40 -13.58
C ASN A 116 7.34 -14.17 -12.25
N LYS A 117 7.06 -13.50 -11.12
CA LYS A 117 7.14 -14.10 -9.79
C LYS A 117 6.17 -15.28 -9.62
N TYR A 118 4.93 -15.14 -10.07
CA TYR A 118 3.93 -16.21 -9.96
C TYR A 118 4.19 -17.37 -10.93
N ASP A 119 4.64 -17.09 -12.16
CA ASP A 119 5.03 -18.14 -13.10
C ASP A 119 6.21 -18.95 -12.57
N LYS A 120 7.18 -18.27 -11.97
CA LYS A 120 8.33 -18.93 -11.35
C LYS A 120 7.92 -19.74 -10.13
N LEU A 121 7.02 -19.20 -9.29
CA LEU A 121 6.46 -19.94 -8.16
C LEU A 121 5.74 -21.21 -8.63
N ALA A 122 4.84 -21.09 -9.62
CA ALA A 122 4.11 -22.22 -10.20
C ALA A 122 5.07 -23.30 -10.74
N ALA A 123 6.09 -22.91 -11.50
CA ALA A 123 7.10 -23.84 -12.02
C ALA A 123 7.87 -24.58 -10.91
N ARG A 124 8.18 -23.88 -9.81
CA ARG A 124 8.83 -24.45 -8.62
C ARG A 124 7.93 -25.47 -7.92
N LEU A 125 6.66 -25.16 -7.76
CA LEU A 125 5.67 -26.08 -7.18
C LEU A 125 5.49 -27.34 -8.04
N MET A 126 5.35 -27.18 -9.35
CA MET A 126 5.21 -28.31 -10.30
C MET A 126 6.44 -29.21 -10.30
N SER A 127 7.62 -28.69 -10.03
CA SER A 127 8.88 -29.47 -9.95
C SER A 127 9.15 -30.06 -8.57
N ASN A 128 8.21 -29.99 -7.63
CA ASN A 128 8.37 -30.41 -6.24
C ASN A 128 9.60 -29.78 -5.53
N ASN A 129 9.90 -28.54 -5.85
CA ASN A 129 10.99 -27.77 -5.27
C ASN A 129 10.49 -26.38 -4.85
N PRO A 130 9.53 -26.31 -3.90
CA PRO A 130 8.95 -25.05 -3.48
C PRO A 130 10.00 -24.16 -2.77
N PRO A 131 9.96 -22.85 -2.93
CA PRO A 131 10.57 -21.94 -1.95
C PRO A 131 9.76 -21.99 -0.65
N ASP A 132 10.24 -21.33 0.41
CA ASP A 132 9.55 -21.38 1.70
C ASP A 132 8.58 -20.22 1.88
N MET A 133 8.99 -19.01 1.49
CA MET A 133 8.23 -17.81 1.73
C MET A 133 8.16 -16.92 0.49
N PHE A 134 7.07 -16.17 0.45
CA PHE A 134 6.73 -15.27 -0.64
C PHE A 134 6.18 -13.96 -0.07
N TRP A 135 6.37 -12.84 -0.77
CA TRP A 135 5.82 -11.56 -0.37
C TRP A 135 4.36 -11.44 -0.78
N TYR A 136 3.53 -11.00 0.15
CA TYR A 136 2.18 -10.63 -0.21
C TYR A 136 2.20 -9.36 -1.08
N GLU A 137 1.43 -9.37 -2.12
CA GLU A 137 1.06 -8.20 -2.89
C GLU A 137 -0.43 -8.25 -3.18
N GLN A 138 -1.08 -7.10 -3.20
CA GLN A 138 -2.51 -7.01 -3.43
C GLN A 138 -2.90 -7.67 -4.77
N SER A 139 -2.07 -7.46 -5.81
CA SER A 139 -2.32 -8.05 -7.13
C SER A 139 -2.06 -9.55 -7.14
N MET A 140 -3.07 -10.32 -7.52
CA MET A 140 -3.03 -11.77 -7.81
C MET A 140 -2.71 -12.70 -6.64
N THR A 141 -2.37 -12.23 -5.44
CA THR A 141 -1.92 -13.13 -4.37
C THR A 141 -3.11 -13.83 -3.70
N PHE A 142 -4.06 -13.06 -3.18
CA PHE A 142 -5.26 -13.53 -2.53
C PHE A 142 -6.49 -12.86 -3.17
N PRO A 143 -7.57 -13.59 -3.49
CA PRO A 143 -7.80 -15.01 -3.18
C PRO A 143 -7.30 -15.99 -4.26
N ALA A 144 -7.08 -15.57 -5.51
CA ALA A 144 -6.97 -16.48 -6.65
C ALA A 144 -5.80 -17.49 -6.54
N ASN A 145 -4.59 -17.06 -6.15
CA ASN A 145 -3.46 -17.97 -6.05
C ASN A 145 -3.47 -18.82 -4.78
N CYS A 146 -4.24 -18.43 -3.76
CA CYS A 146 -4.53 -19.32 -2.62
C CYS A 146 -5.52 -20.42 -3.02
N ILE A 147 -6.57 -20.09 -3.78
CA ILE A 147 -7.52 -21.06 -4.35
C ILE A 147 -6.80 -22.05 -5.28
N LYS A 148 -5.79 -21.60 -6.03
CA LYS A 148 -4.92 -22.46 -6.87
C LYS A 148 -3.88 -23.25 -6.07
N GLU A 149 -3.96 -23.21 -4.74
CA GLU A 149 -3.07 -23.94 -3.83
C GLU A 149 -1.57 -23.62 -4.00
N MET A 150 -1.23 -22.38 -4.38
CA MET A 150 0.17 -21.96 -4.40
C MET A 150 0.70 -21.68 -2.99
N PHE A 151 -0.18 -21.41 -2.05
CA PHE A 151 0.12 -21.10 -0.66
C PHE A 151 -0.60 -22.07 0.28
N GLN A 152 -0.12 -22.17 1.49
CA GLN A 152 -0.75 -22.96 2.56
C GLN A 152 -1.12 -22.04 3.73
N PRO A 153 -2.10 -22.46 4.56
CA PRO A 153 -2.52 -21.69 5.72
C PRO A 153 -1.36 -21.43 6.69
N VAL A 154 -1.40 -20.27 7.35
CA VAL A 154 -0.41 -19.86 8.35
C VAL A 154 -0.83 -20.18 9.80
N ASP A 155 -2.05 -20.70 10.01
CA ASP A 155 -2.63 -20.97 11.33
C ASP A 155 -1.78 -21.90 12.21
N ASP A 156 -1.00 -22.79 11.62
CA ASP A 156 -0.11 -23.69 12.37
C ASP A 156 1.17 -23.01 12.88
N ILE A 157 1.48 -21.80 12.38
CA ILE A 157 2.70 -21.04 12.69
C ILE A 157 2.44 -19.64 13.23
N VAL A 158 1.21 -19.14 13.12
CA VAL A 158 0.79 -17.82 13.63
C VAL A 158 -0.45 -18.00 14.50
N ASP A 159 -0.37 -17.52 15.73
CA ASP A 159 -1.50 -17.43 16.65
C ASP A 159 -2.02 -15.98 16.69
N PHE A 160 -3.06 -15.69 15.87
CA PHE A 160 -3.67 -14.36 15.79
C PHE A 160 -4.39 -13.91 17.07
N ASP A 161 -4.65 -14.82 18.01
CA ASP A 161 -5.21 -14.51 19.33
C ASP A 161 -4.15 -14.10 20.36
N SER A 162 -2.88 -14.31 20.05
CA SER A 162 -1.78 -13.91 20.92
C SER A 162 -1.57 -12.38 20.94
N ALA A 163 -0.99 -11.89 22.02
CA ALA A 163 -0.70 -10.45 22.17
C ALA A 163 0.21 -9.88 21.06
N MET A 164 1.09 -10.72 20.48
CA MET A 164 1.98 -10.32 19.39
C MET A 164 1.24 -10.02 18.09
N TRP A 165 0.12 -10.73 17.82
CA TRP A 165 -0.58 -10.68 16.56
C TRP A 165 -1.96 -10.03 16.62
N SER A 166 -2.43 -9.66 17.82
CA SER A 166 -3.79 -9.14 18.04
C SER A 166 -4.08 -7.84 17.27
N ASP A 167 -3.08 -7.01 17.04
CA ASP A 167 -3.20 -5.73 16.31
C ASP A 167 -3.44 -5.89 14.80
N VAL A 168 -3.20 -7.08 14.25
CA VAL A 168 -3.41 -7.37 12.82
C VAL A 168 -4.51 -8.41 12.58
N LYS A 169 -5.16 -8.90 13.64
CA LYS A 169 -6.16 -9.97 13.56
C LYS A 169 -7.32 -9.62 12.63
N ASP A 170 -7.95 -8.46 12.81
CA ASP A 170 -9.12 -8.03 12.02
C ASP A 170 -8.79 -7.92 10.52
N VAL A 171 -7.54 -7.59 10.21
CA VAL A 171 -7.07 -7.60 8.82
C VAL A 171 -6.81 -9.01 8.34
N ALA A 172 -6.19 -9.87 9.15
CA ALA A 172 -5.93 -11.27 8.78
C ALA A 172 -7.22 -12.04 8.43
N GLU A 173 -8.33 -11.73 9.14
CA GLU A 173 -9.67 -12.31 8.86
C GLU A 173 -10.16 -12.01 7.43
N GLN A 174 -9.75 -10.89 6.81
CA GLN A 174 -10.09 -10.57 5.42
C GLN A 174 -9.38 -11.47 4.40
N PHE A 175 -8.39 -12.24 4.83
CA PHE A 175 -7.56 -13.14 4.01
C PHE A 175 -7.76 -14.62 4.37
N THR A 176 -9.01 -15.00 4.63
CA THR A 176 -9.39 -16.36 4.97
C THR A 176 -10.06 -17.09 3.80
N LEU A 177 -9.76 -18.35 3.64
CA LEU A 177 -10.50 -19.30 2.80
C LEU A 177 -10.82 -20.52 3.64
N ASN A 178 -12.09 -20.93 3.66
CA ASN A 178 -12.56 -22.06 4.47
C ASN A 178 -12.15 -21.95 5.95
N GLY A 179 -12.22 -20.72 6.51
CA GLY A 179 -11.86 -20.44 7.91
C GLY A 179 -10.38 -20.59 8.24
N LYS A 180 -9.50 -20.55 7.23
CA LYS A 180 -8.04 -20.60 7.38
C LYS A 180 -7.40 -19.35 6.84
N HIS A 181 -6.43 -18.81 7.58
CA HIS A 181 -5.67 -17.62 7.19
C HIS A 181 -4.53 -17.96 6.23
N PHE A 182 -4.37 -17.18 5.17
CA PHE A 182 -3.32 -17.40 4.15
C PHE A 182 -2.26 -16.31 4.14
N VAL A 183 -2.51 -15.18 4.76
CA VAL A 183 -1.60 -14.05 4.83
C VAL A 183 -1.22 -13.80 6.26
N ALA A 184 0.08 -13.60 6.53
CA ALA A 184 0.62 -13.17 7.81
C ALA A 184 0.98 -11.67 7.74
N PRO A 185 0.06 -10.75 8.12
CA PRO A 185 0.34 -9.32 8.16
C PRO A 185 1.38 -9.02 9.25
N ILE A 186 2.41 -8.26 8.91
CA ILE A 186 3.45 -7.86 9.85
C ILE A 186 3.14 -6.48 10.42
N ASN A 187 2.93 -5.52 9.53
CA ASN A 187 2.54 -4.15 9.86
C ASN A 187 1.85 -3.49 8.67
N PHE A 188 1.22 -2.38 8.94
CA PHE A 188 0.52 -1.57 7.96
C PHE A 188 1.38 -0.40 7.48
N LEU A 189 1.17 -0.02 6.23
CA LEU A 189 1.81 1.12 5.59
C LEU A 189 0.72 2.04 5.03
N PRO A 190 0.80 3.35 5.22
CA PRO A 190 -0.23 4.25 4.72
C PRO A 190 -0.28 4.21 3.19
N GLY A 191 -1.47 3.96 2.65
CA GLY A 191 -1.70 3.89 1.21
C GLY A 191 -1.64 5.27 0.56
N SER A 192 -2.37 6.25 1.11
CA SER A 192 -2.32 7.64 0.69
C SER A 192 -2.55 8.59 1.85
N VAL A 193 -1.90 9.74 1.76
CA VAL A 193 -2.14 10.92 2.59
C VAL A 193 -2.29 12.13 1.68
N ILE A 194 -2.90 13.20 2.18
CA ILE A 194 -2.88 14.50 1.53
C ILE A 194 -1.73 15.32 2.12
N THR A 195 -0.82 15.73 1.26
CA THR A 195 0.22 16.71 1.56
C THR A 195 -0.24 18.08 1.04
N TYR A 196 -0.11 19.14 1.82
CA TYR A 196 -0.55 20.49 1.47
C TYR A 196 0.45 21.55 1.92
N ASP A 197 0.48 22.69 1.23
CA ASP A 197 1.29 23.86 1.58
C ASP A 197 0.45 24.79 2.46
N LYS A 198 0.85 24.99 3.73
CA LYS A 198 0.15 25.86 4.67
C LYS A 198 0.15 27.31 4.23
N SER A 199 1.19 27.75 3.52
CA SER A 199 1.25 29.12 3.01
C SER A 199 0.22 29.37 1.92
N MET A 200 -0.12 28.35 1.11
CA MET A 200 -1.21 28.42 0.13
C MET A 200 -2.58 28.45 0.82
N ILE A 201 -2.76 27.65 1.87
CA ILE A 201 -3.97 27.64 2.71
C ILE A 201 -4.18 29.03 3.32
N ASP A 202 -3.17 29.57 4.00
CA ASP A 202 -3.21 30.89 4.65
C ASP A 202 -3.50 32.01 3.65
N ALA A 203 -2.81 32.00 2.49
CA ALA A 203 -2.97 33.00 1.44
C ALA A 203 -4.37 32.99 0.81
N ALA A 204 -5.02 31.83 0.78
CA ALA A 204 -6.38 31.68 0.30
C ALA A 204 -7.44 31.98 1.38
N GLY A 205 -7.03 32.15 2.65
CA GLY A 205 -7.93 32.37 3.79
C GLY A 205 -8.74 31.15 4.20
N LEU A 206 -8.23 29.94 3.86
CA LEU A 206 -8.87 28.67 4.15
C LEU A 206 -8.49 28.18 5.56
N ASP A 207 -9.33 27.32 6.12
CA ASP A 207 -9.04 26.64 7.39
C ASP A 207 -7.88 25.65 7.26
N ASP A 208 -7.08 25.43 8.33
CA ASP A 208 -6.00 24.43 8.30
C ASP A 208 -6.60 23.01 8.26
N PRO A 209 -6.30 22.19 7.22
CA PRO A 209 -6.79 20.82 7.11
C PRO A 209 -6.45 19.95 8.31
N TYR A 210 -5.31 20.18 8.98
CA TYR A 210 -4.93 19.44 10.17
C TYR A 210 -5.85 19.78 11.37
N GLU A 211 -6.23 21.03 11.53
CA GLU A 211 -7.19 21.42 12.58
C GLU A 211 -8.58 20.83 12.31
N LEU A 212 -9.04 20.86 11.05
CA LEU A 212 -10.29 20.20 10.65
C LEU A 212 -10.25 18.70 10.95
N TYR A 213 -9.12 18.04 10.66
CA TYR A 213 -8.95 16.62 10.98
C TYR A 213 -9.01 16.34 12.49
N GLN A 214 -8.32 17.13 13.29
CA GLN A 214 -8.33 16.98 14.76
C GLN A 214 -9.73 17.19 15.35
N ASN A 215 -10.52 18.08 14.77
CA ASN A 215 -11.89 18.39 15.19
C ASN A 215 -12.93 17.37 14.65
N GLY A 216 -12.54 16.45 13.76
CA GLY A 216 -13.44 15.49 13.11
C GLY A 216 -14.28 16.07 11.95
N GLU A 217 -13.90 17.25 11.46
CA GLU A 217 -14.57 18.02 10.42
C GLU A 217 -13.93 17.81 9.03
N TRP A 218 -12.84 17.04 8.94
CA TRP A 218 -12.14 16.72 7.70
C TRP A 218 -12.86 15.60 6.93
N ASP A 219 -13.81 16.00 6.07
CA ASP A 219 -14.60 15.09 5.23
C ASP A 219 -14.62 15.54 3.76
N TRP A 220 -15.37 14.82 2.91
CA TRP A 220 -15.48 15.15 1.48
C TRP A 220 -15.99 16.55 1.24
N ASN A 221 -16.92 17.06 2.07
CA ASN A 221 -17.50 18.38 1.87
C ASN A 221 -16.45 19.45 2.15
N ALA A 222 -15.77 19.38 3.31
CA ALA A 222 -14.71 20.31 3.66
C ALA A 222 -13.60 20.33 2.58
N TRP A 223 -13.17 19.14 2.15
CA TRP A 223 -12.15 19.03 1.09
C TRP A 223 -12.59 19.61 -0.24
N TYR A 224 -13.82 19.32 -0.65
CA TYR A 224 -14.38 19.85 -1.90
C TYR A 224 -14.53 21.38 -1.86
N ASP A 225 -15.11 21.91 -0.77
CA ASP A 225 -15.35 23.34 -0.59
C ASP A 225 -14.04 24.13 -0.60
N MET A 226 -13.00 23.65 0.10
CA MET A 226 -11.67 24.25 0.08
C MET A 226 -11.06 24.29 -1.32
N MET A 227 -11.17 23.18 -2.09
CA MET A 227 -10.69 23.14 -3.47
C MET A 227 -11.45 24.12 -4.36
N SER A 228 -12.78 24.18 -4.23
CA SER A 228 -13.64 25.10 -5.00
C SER A 228 -13.28 26.55 -4.73
N GLU A 229 -13.20 26.92 -3.46
CA GLU A 229 -12.85 28.28 -3.03
C GLU A 229 -11.45 28.68 -3.51
N TYR A 230 -10.49 27.78 -3.43
CA TYR A 230 -9.12 28.02 -3.90
C TYR A 230 -9.05 28.25 -5.41
N VAL A 231 -9.76 27.45 -6.21
CA VAL A 231 -9.76 27.55 -7.67
C VAL A 231 -10.56 28.78 -8.12
N GLU A 232 -11.71 29.04 -7.53
CA GLU A 232 -12.57 30.21 -7.84
C GLU A 232 -11.88 31.53 -7.45
N GLY A 233 -11.04 31.52 -6.42
CA GLY A 233 -10.27 32.68 -5.97
C GLY A 233 -9.06 33.03 -6.83
N ALA A 234 -8.80 32.31 -7.91
CA ALA A 234 -7.68 32.56 -8.81
C ALA A 234 -7.83 33.93 -9.53
N ALA A 235 -6.72 34.65 -9.67
CA ALA A 235 -6.68 35.83 -10.51
C ALA A 235 -6.87 35.48 -12.01
N ALA A 236 -7.28 36.40 -12.84
CA ALA A 236 -7.61 36.13 -14.25
C ALA A 236 -6.44 35.59 -15.09
N ASP A 237 -5.22 35.79 -14.64
CA ASP A 237 -3.97 35.31 -15.27
C ASP A 237 -3.28 34.18 -14.47
N GLU A 238 -3.94 33.65 -13.45
CA GLU A 238 -3.44 32.58 -12.59
C GLU A 238 -4.22 31.27 -12.82
N GLU A 239 -3.50 30.17 -12.96
CA GLU A 239 -4.08 28.83 -12.95
C GLU A 239 -3.87 28.21 -11.57
N ARG A 240 -4.97 27.75 -10.96
CA ARG A 240 -5.00 27.02 -9.70
C ARG A 240 -5.75 25.71 -9.85
N TYR A 241 -5.30 24.70 -9.10
CA TYR A 241 -5.92 23.38 -9.08
C TYR A 241 -6.14 22.92 -7.64
N GLY A 242 -7.24 22.24 -7.40
CA GLY A 242 -7.57 21.71 -6.08
C GLY A 242 -6.71 20.51 -5.71
N VAL A 243 -6.57 19.53 -6.62
CA VAL A 243 -5.92 18.24 -6.28
C VAL A 243 -5.18 17.62 -7.46
N ASN A 244 -4.13 16.86 -7.08
CA ASN A 244 -3.45 15.90 -7.97
C ASN A 244 -2.99 14.68 -7.16
N GLY A 245 -2.64 13.60 -7.84
CA GLY A 245 -2.09 12.37 -7.26
C GLY A 245 -3.04 11.18 -7.38
N TRP A 246 -2.86 10.21 -6.48
CA TRP A 246 -3.62 8.97 -6.45
C TRP A 246 -4.65 9.01 -5.30
N PHE A 247 -5.82 9.55 -5.56
CA PHE A 247 -6.87 9.77 -4.55
C PHE A 247 -8.21 9.09 -4.85
N ALA A 248 -8.53 8.88 -6.11
CA ALA A 248 -9.86 8.41 -6.50
C ALA A 248 -10.28 7.09 -5.83
N PRO A 249 -9.45 6.02 -5.78
CA PRO A 249 -9.83 4.80 -5.08
C PRO A 249 -10.16 5.01 -3.60
N PHE A 250 -9.43 5.94 -2.95
CA PHE A 250 -9.63 6.23 -1.53
C PHE A 250 -10.97 6.91 -1.25
N ILE A 251 -11.46 7.74 -2.17
CA ILE A 251 -12.79 8.33 -2.06
C ILE A 251 -13.87 7.24 -2.10
N PHE A 252 -13.80 6.30 -3.05
CA PHE A 252 -14.72 5.16 -3.06
C PHE A 252 -14.61 4.33 -1.78
N GLN A 253 -13.41 4.03 -1.34
CA GLN A 253 -13.15 3.13 -0.22
C GLN A 253 -13.38 3.78 1.15
N SER A 254 -13.38 5.12 1.25
CA SER A 254 -13.77 5.82 2.48
C SER A 254 -15.25 5.62 2.86
N THR A 255 -16.07 5.07 1.95
CA THR A 255 -17.43 4.58 2.23
C THR A 255 -17.46 3.29 3.05
N GLY A 256 -16.31 2.65 3.27
CA GLY A 256 -16.21 1.31 3.89
C GLY A 256 -16.45 0.17 2.91
N LYS A 257 -16.53 0.45 1.61
CA LYS A 257 -16.81 -0.54 0.56
C LYS A 257 -15.70 -0.57 -0.47
N THR A 258 -15.51 -1.74 -1.07
CA THR A 258 -14.59 -2.00 -2.18
C THR A 258 -15.37 -2.39 -3.44
N LEU A 259 -14.72 -2.34 -4.61
CA LEU A 259 -15.39 -2.70 -5.86
C LEU A 259 -15.87 -4.15 -5.87
N ILE A 260 -15.07 -5.02 -5.31
CA ILE A 260 -15.41 -6.43 -5.08
C ILE A 260 -15.40 -6.69 -3.57
N THR A 261 -16.34 -7.48 -3.11
CA THR A 261 -16.48 -7.87 -1.70
C THR A 261 -16.78 -9.36 -1.61
N TYR A 262 -16.32 -10.03 -0.55
CA TYR A 262 -16.80 -11.37 -0.20
C TYR A 262 -18.12 -11.25 0.57
N ASP A 263 -19.17 -11.87 0.03
CA ASP A 263 -20.51 -11.94 0.65
C ASP A 263 -20.61 -13.27 1.41
N ALA A 264 -20.51 -13.22 2.73
CA ALA A 264 -20.53 -14.41 3.58
C ALA A 264 -21.89 -15.14 3.58
N ASP A 265 -22.99 -14.42 3.30
CA ASP A 265 -24.32 -15.04 3.24
C ASP A 265 -24.51 -15.87 1.97
N LYS A 266 -23.83 -15.49 0.90
CA LYS A 266 -23.84 -16.21 -0.39
C LYS A 266 -22.67 -17.16 -0.56
N ASP A 267 -21.63 -17.03 0.28
CA ASP A 267 -20.34 -17.71 0.15
C ASP A 267 -19.70 -17.46 -1.24
N GLU A 268 -19.74 -16.18 -1.69
CA GLU A 268 -19.29 -15.76 -3.01
C GLU A 268 -18.66 -14.37 -2.98
N TYR A 269 -17.75 -14.12 -3.93
CA TYR A 269 -17.28 -12.76 -4.24
C TYR A 269 -18.29 -12.06 -5.14
N VAL A 270 -18.68 -10.84 -4.76
CA VAL A 270 -19.73 -10.06 -5.43
C VAL A 270 -19.23 -8.67 -5.81
N SER A 271 -19.86 -8.06 -6.80
CA SER A 271 -19.53 -6.72 -7.30
C SER A 271 -20.44 -5.66 -6.68
N ASN A 272 -19.84 -4.54 -6.27
CA ASN A 272 -20.51 -3.35 -5.75
C ASN A 272 -20.73 -2.26 -6.82
N LEU A 273 -20.59 -2.56 -8.11
CA LEU A 273 -20.77 -1.59 -9.20
C LEU A 273 -22.12 -0.85 -9.15
N ASN A 274 -23.17 -1.47 -8.57
CA ASN A 274 -24.51 -0.87 -8.45
C ASN A 274 -24.79 -0.27 -7.07
N ASP A 275 -23.80 -0.25 -6.18
CA ASP A 275 -23.99 0.31 -4.84
C ASP A 275 -24.16 1.84 -4.89
N ALA A 276 -25.08 2.36 -4.06
CA ALA A 276 -25.41 3.78 -4.03
C ALA A 276 -24.23 4.66 -3.56
N ASP A 277 -23.37 4.13 -2.67
CA ASP A 277 -22.19 4.86 -2.19
C ASP A 277 -21.13 4.98 -3.28
N PHE A 278 -21.03 3.98 -4.17
CA PHE A 278 -20.17 4.07 -5.35
C PHE A 278 -20.65 5.13 -6.34
N VAL A 279 -21.97 5.25 -6.54
CA VAL A 279 -22.53 6.34 -7.36
C VAL A 279 -22.17 7.69 -6.75
N ARG A 280 -22.39 7.86 -5.45
CA ARG A 280 -22.11 9.12 -4.74
C ARG A 280 -20.62 9.50 -4.76
N ALA A 281 -19.73 8.53 -4.55
CA ALA A 281 -18.29 8.75 -4.64
C ALA A 281 -17.86 9.14 -6.07
N SER A 282 -18.45 8.49 -7.08
CA SER A 282 -18.16 8.80 -8.47
C SER A 282 -18.68 10.18 -8.88
N ASP A 283 -19.86 10.59 -8.40
CA ASP A 283 -20.42 11.92 -8.68
C ASP A 283 -19.51 13.01 -8.12
N MET A 284 -18.98 12.85 -6.90
CA MET A 284 -18.01 13.77 -6.32
C MET A 284 -16.75 13.91 -7.18
N LEU A 285 -16.15 12.78 -7.59
CA LEU A 285 -14.96 12.80 -8.44
C LEU A 285 -15.24 13.40 -9.83
N TYR A 286 -16.43 13.13 -10.36
CA TYR A 286 -16.90 13.73 -11.60
C TYR A 286 -16.97 15.26 -11.48
N ASP A 287 -17.54 15.76 -10.38
CA ASP A 287 -17.68 17.21 -10.16
C ASP A 287 -16.34 17.89 -9.92
N ILE A 288 -15.39 17.26 -9.20
CA ILE A 288 -14.02 17.76 -9.05
C ILE A 288 -13.36 17.99 -10.41
N ALA A 289 -13.47 17.04 -11.33
CA ALA A 289 -12.86 17.18 -12.65
C ALA A 289 -13.63 18.18 -13.53
N LYS A 290 -14.96 18.14 -13.50
CA LYS A 290 -15.83 19.03 -14.28
C LYS A 290 -15.63 20.51 -13.92
N ASN A 291 -15.38 20.79 -12.65
CA ASN A 291 -15.17 22.15 -12.15
C ASN A 291 -13.69 22.59 -12.21
N GLY A 292 -12.83 21.85 -12.92
CA GLY A 292 -11.44 22.23 -13.15
C GLY A 292 -10.54 22.14 -11.92
N MET A 293 -10.97 21.46 -10.86
CA MET A 293 -10.20 21.30 -9.64
C MET A 293 -9.10 20.23 -9.75
N TYR A 294 -9.21 19.32 -10.73
CA TYR A 294 -8.24 18.25 -10.95
C TYR A 294 -7.15 18.67 -11.93
N TYR A 295 -5.87 18.59 -11.50
CA TYR A 295 -4.74 18.75 -12.40
C TYR A 295 -4.49 17.44 -13.18
N PRO A 296 -4.59 17.45 -14.54
CA PRO A 296 -4.69 16.20 -15.30
C PRO A 296 -3.37 15.46 -15.53
N ASP A 297 -2.23 16.16 -15.44
CA ASP A 297 -0.92 15.57 -15.67
C ASP A 297 -0.37 14.96 -14.38
N TRP A 298 0.41 13.88 -14.53
CA TRP A 298 1.06 13.27 -13.38
C TRP A 298 2.13 14.16 -12.76
N VAL A 299 2.07 14.31 -11.43
CA VAL A 299 3.09 14.95 -10.61
C VAL A 299 3.71 13.91 -9.70
N GLY A 300 5.05 13.82 -9.69
CA GLY A 300 5.76 12.73 -9.01
C GLY A 300 6.04 12.96 -7.52
N GLN A 301 5.88 14.19 -7.01
CA GLN A 301 6.22 14.55 -5.63
C GLN A 301 5.52 15.84 -5.19
N ALA A 302 5.31 15.99 -3.88
CA ALA A 302 4.55 17.09 -3.29
C ALA A 302 5.13 18.47 -3.61
N GLY A 303 6.45 18.66 -3.46
CA GLY A 303 7.10 19.94 -3.73
C GLY A 303 6.99 20.42 -5.20
N ASP A 304 6.75 19.52 -6.15
CA ASP A 304 6.49 19.89 -7.54
C ASP A 304 5.01 20.19 -7.79
N ALA A 305 4.10 19.60 -7.01
CA ALA A 305 2.68 19.94 -7.04
C ALA A 305 2.44 21.39 -6.56
N PHE A 306 3.09 21.80 -5.48
CA PHE A 306 2.97 23.16 -4.95
C PHE A 306 3.44 24.23 -5.95
N LYS A 307 4.52 23.97 -6.72
CA LYS A 307 4.99 24.87 -7.79
C LYS A 307 4.01 25.02 -8.94
N LYS A 308 3.00 24.17 -9.02
CA LYS A 308 1.94 24.19 -10.03
C LYS A 308 0.63 24.76 -9.50
N ASN A 309 0.65 25.41 -8.33
CA ASN A 309 -0.53 25.92 -7.64
C ASN A 309 -1.59 24.83 -7.42
N ILE A 310 -1.16 23.61 -7.05
CA ILE A 310 -2.03 22.52 -6.66
C ILE A 310 -2.15 22.55 -5.13
N LEU A 311 -3.36 22.74 -4.61
CA LEU A 311 -3.61 22.90 -3.18
C LEU A 311 -3.31 21.62 -2.39
N PHE A 312 -3.81 20.48 -2.89
CA PHE A 312 -3.69 19.17 -2.25
C PHE A 312 -2.99 18.17 -3.16
N TYR A 313 -1.97 17.52 -2.63
CA TYR A 313 -1.29 16.44 -3.31
C TYR A 313 -1.52 15.13 -2.58
N ALA A 314 -2.34 14.26 -3.15
CA ALA A 314 -2.72 12.98 -2.56
C ALA A 314 -1.83 11.84 -3.09
N MET A 315 -0.97 11.29 -2.23
CA MET A 315 -0.07 10.20 -2.57
C MET A 315 0.41 9.48 -1.30
N GLY A 316 0.98 8.30 -1.46
CA GLY A 316 1.67 7.64 -0.35
C GLY A 316 2.76 8.56 0.25
N PRO A 317 3.02 8.50 1.56
CA PRO A 317 3.97 9.38 2.24
C PRO A 317 5.37 9.39 1.62
N TRP A 318 5.73 8.33 0.90
CA TRP A 318 7.00 8.26 0.14
C TRP A 318 7.19 9.43 -0.84
N ALA A 319 6.12 10.01 -1.35
CA ALA A 319 6.16 11.14 -2.28
C ALA A 319 6.44 12.49 -1.57
N SER A 320 6.55 12.46 -0.24
CA SER A 320 6.87 13.60 0.62
C SER A 320 8.04 13.31 1.57
N THR A 321 8.78 12.19 1.37
CA THR A 321 9.92 11.80 2.21
C THR A 321 11.24 11.80 1.42
N GLY A 322 12.36 11.87 2.12
CA GLY A 322 13.70 11.83 1.55
C GLY A 322 13.90 12.90 0.49
N THR A 323 14.32 12.51 -0.70
CA THR A 323 14.57 13.44 -1.83
C THR A 323 13.28 13.99 -2.46
N HIS A 324 12.11 13.43 -2.11
CA HIS A 324 10.79 13.88 -2.57
C HIS A 324 10.11 14.85 -1.59
N SER A 325 10.71 15.03 -0.41
CA SER A 325 10.22 15.98 0.59
C SER A 325 10.16 17.40 0.02
N PRO A 326 9.14 18.19 0.39
CA PRO A 326 9.20 19.64 0.21
C PRO A 326 10.52 20.19 0.76
N LYS A 327 10.98 21.33 0.23
CA LYS A 327 12.30 21.85 0.57
C LYS A 327 12.36 22.38 2.00
N ASP A 328 13.59 22.51 2.51
CA ASP A 328 13.83 23.15 3.80
C ASP A 328 13.25 24.56 3.82
N GLY A 329 12.49 24.84 4.87
CA GLY A 329 11.79 26.12 5.04
C GLY A 329 10.39 26.18 4.42
N ASP A 330 9.97 25.18 3.64
CA ASP A 330 8.59 25.06 3.20
C ASP A 330 7.68 24.81 4.41
N ASN A 331 6.59 25.56 4.50
CA ASN A 331 5.58 25.40 5.55
C ASN A 331 4.47 24.50 5.01
N TRP A 332 4.50 23.23 5.37
CA TRP A 332 3.60 22.22 4.82
C TRP A 332 3.05 21.28 5.89
N GLY A 333 2.02 20.53 5.54
CA GLY A 333 1.35 19.60 6.44
C GLY A 333 0.92 18.32 5.74
N VAL A 334 0.51 17.35 6.56
CA VAL A 334 -0.03 16.06 6.13
C VAL A 334 -1.32 15.79 6.89
N VAL A 335 -2.36 15.37 6.15
CA VAL A 335 -3.62 14.89 6.71
C VAL A 335 -4.02 13.57 6.02
N PRO A 336 -4.89 12.75 6.62
CA PRO A 336 -5.42 11.56 5.96
C PRO A 336 -6.28 11.97 4.76
N MET A 337 -6.63 11.02 3.91
CA MET A 337 -7.72 11.21 2.94
C MET A 337 -9.01 11.57 3.69
N PRO A 338 -9.87 12.46 3.12
CA PRO A 338 -11.08 12.90 3.79
C PRO A 338 -12.05 11.73 3.99
N LYS A 339 -12.73 11.72 5.12
CA LYS A 339 -13.76 10.70 5.41
C LYS A 339 -15.01 10.92 4.55
N ASP A 340 -15.77 9.85 4.35
CA ASP A 340 -17.14 9.96 3.86
C ASP A 340 -18.02 10.70 4.89
N PRO A 341 -18.70 11.82 4.52
CA PRO A 341 -19.57 12.54 5.45
C PRO A 341 -20.79 11.71 5.94
N ASN A 342 -21.13 10.62 5.25
CA ASN A 342 -22.21 9.72 5.63
C ASN A 342 -21.75 8.54 6.51
N SER A 343 -20.47 8.49 6.88
CA SER A 343 -19.91 7.44 7.73
C SER A 343 -19.43 8.00 9.06
N ASP A 344 -19.81 7.33 10.15
CA ASP A 344 -19.24 7.59 11.49
C ASP A 344 -17.88 6.90 11.68
N THR A 345 -17.56 5.94 10.80
CA THR A 345 -16.30 5.18 10.84
C THR A 345 -15.29 5.79 9.88
N LEU A 346 -14.06 5.94 10.34
CA LEU A 346 -12.93 6.32 9.50
C LEU A 346 -12.40 5.09 8.79
N TYR A 347 -12.62 4.99 7.48
CA TYR A 347 -12.09 3.92 6.65
C TYR A 347 -10.85 4.36 5.90
N THR A 348 -9.91 3.46 5.70
CA THR A 348 -8.74 3.69 4.86
C THR A 348 -8.36 2.45 4.09
N THR A 349 -7.92 2.65 2.87
CA THR A 349 -7.13 1.64 2.17
C THR A 349 -5.69 1.77 2.60
N ILE A 350 -5.04 0.65 2.81
CA ILE A 350 -3.69 0.59 3.36
C ILE A 350 -2.88 -0.48 2.62
N ASP A 351 -1.59 -0.23 2.51
CA ASP A 351 -0.65 -1.28 2.14
C ASP A 351 -0.19 -2.03 3.39
N MET A 352 0.34 -3.23 3.22
CA MET A 352 0.90 -3.98 4.34
C MET A 352 2.17 -4.72 3.95
N ASN A 353 3.06 -4.82 4.90
CA ASN A 353 4.12 -5.81 4.84
C ASN A 353 3.55 -7.13 5.36
N ALA A 354 3.52 -8.13 4.51
CA ALA A 354 2.99 -9.43 4.86
C ALA A 354 3.71 -10.55 4.12
N TYR A 355 3.69 -11.73 4.73
CA TYR A 355 4.29 -12.91 4.16
C TYR A 355 3.25 -13.98 3.85
N MET A 356 3.53 -14.75 2.82
CA MET A 356 2.79 -15.93 2.41
C MET A 356 3.65 -17.16 2.62
N TRP A 357 3.08 -18.23 3.18
CA TRP A 357 3.74 -19.50 3.33
C TRP A 357 3.50 -20.37 2.09
N VAL A 358 4.56 -20.70 1.38
CA VAL A 358 4.44 -21.41 0.10
C VAL A 358 4.02 -22.87 0.33
N LYS A 359 3.07 -23.35 -0.46
CA LYS A 359 2.59 -24.74 -0.40
C LYS A 359 3.73 -25.74 -0.57
N GLY A 360 3.81 -26.70 0.35
CA GLY A 360 4.84 -27.75 0.36
C GLY A 360 6.13 -27.39 1.08
N SER A 361 6.30 -26.18 1.58
CA SER A 361 7.34 -25.90 2.57
C SER A 361 7.00 -26.61 3.88
N THR A 362 7.99 -27.23 4.50
CA THR A 362 7.87 -27.99 5.77
C THR A 362 8.69 -27.37 6.91
N LYS A 363 9.21 -26.17 6.71
CA LYS A 363 10.12 -25.50 7.66
C LYS A 363 9.36 -24.65 8.68
N ASN A 364 8.37 -25.25 9.34
CA ASN A 364 7.44 -24.58 10.25
C ASN A 364 8.15 -23.76 11.33
N ASP A 365 9.14 -24.37 12.01
CA ASP A 365 9.85 -23.70 13.12
C ASP A 365 10.62 -22.48 12.65
N ALA A 366 11.31 -22.57 11.52
CA ALA A 366 12.06 -21.44 10.96
C ALA A 366 11.11 -20.36 10.45
N MET A 367 9.99 -20.73 9.78
CA MET A 367 9.01 -19.78 9.28
C MET A 367 8.32 -19.06 10.44
N LYS A 368 7.90 -19.76 11.49
CA LYS A 368 7.36 -19.15 12.71
C LYS A 368 8.35 -18.17 13.31
N CYS A 369 9.59 -18.58 13.54
CA CYS A 369 10.63 -17.72 14.09
C CYS A 369 10.86 -16.47 13.22
N TRP A 370 10.88 -16.60 11.89
CA TRP A 370 11.03 -15.48 10.98
C TRP A 370 9.87 -14.48 11.10
N LEU A 371 8.62 -14.97 11.07
CA LEU A 371 7.43 -14.13 11.18
C LEU A 371 7.40 -13.39 12.52
N GLU A 372 7.78 -14.05 13.62
CA GLU A 372 7.86 -13.40 14.93
C GLU A 372 9.00 -12.38 15.01
N CYS A 373 10.16 -12.65 14.39
CA CYS A 373 11.25 -11.68 14.25
C CYS A 373 10.81 -10.44 13.47
N ALA A 374 10.05 -10.62 12.39
CA ALA A 374 9.52 -9.54 11.61
C ALA A 374 8.44 -8.73 12.37
N LYS A 375 7.56 -9.44 13.11
CA LYS A 375 6.45 -8.84 13.84
C LYS A 375 6.89 -8.02 15.05
N ILE A 376 7.86 -8.52 15.82
CA ILE A 376 8.31 -7.90 17.07
C ILE A 376 8.87 -6.49 16.85
N VAL A 377 9.42 -6.20 15.66
CA VAL A 377 9.93 -4.87 15.27
C VAL A 377 8.82 -3.81 15.33
N TYR A 378 7.55 -4.22 15.16
CA TYR A 378 6.39 -3.32 15.15
C TYR A 378 5.51 -3.42 16.39
N THR A 379 5.78 -4.35 17.29
CA THR A 379 4.97 -4.54 18.51
C THR A 379 5.69 -4.08 19.76
N GLN A 380 7.02 -4.22 19.85
CA GLN A 380 7.79 -3.77 21.01
C GLN A 380 8.23 -2.31 20.87
N ASP A 381 8.00 -1.52 21.91
CA ASP A 381 8.30 -0.09 21.93
C ASP A 381 9.75 0.24 21.66
N THR A 382 10.69 -0.56 22.18
CA THR A 382 12.13 -0.37 21.92
C THR A 382 12.47 -0.37 20.43
N TYR A 383 11.88 -1.28 19.65
CA TYR A 383 12.12 -1.33 18.21
C TYR A 383 11.36 -0.24 17.45
N LYS A 384 10.13 0.08 17.88
CA LYS A 384 9.36 1.20 17.32
C LYS A 384 10.10 2.53 17.48
N ASP A 385 10.68 2.76 18.67
CA ASP A 385 11.45 3.96 18.95
C ASP A 385 12.70 4.06 18.06
N ILE A 386 13.40 2.95 17.83
CA ILE A 386 14.53 2.89 16.91
C ILE A 386 14.10 3.26 15.48
N GLU A 387 13.03 2.69 14.99
CA GLU A 387 12.55 2.96 13.62
C GLU A 387 12.02 4.41 13.48
N LYS A 388 11.33 4.94 14.50
CA LYS A 388 10.90 6.34 14.55
C LYS A 388 12.11 7.30 14.57
N GLU A 389 13.15 7.02 15.36
CA GLU A 389 14.38 7.82 15.39
C GLU A 389 15.05 7.83 14.02
N LYS A 390 15.17 6.68 13.36
CA LYS A 390 15.68 6.56 11.99
C LYS A 390 14.86 7.37 10.99
N PHE A 391 13.53 7.32 11.10
CA PHE A 391 12.67 8.08 10.22
C PHE A 391 12.97 9.57 10.28
N PHE A 392 13.06 10.18 11.47
CA PHE A 392 13.32 11.61 11.61
C PHE A 392 14.75 12.00 11.21
N VAL A 393 15.75 11.14 11.44
CA VAL A 393 17.11 11.36 10.93
C VAL A 393 17.12 11.47 9.40
N ASN A 394 16.31 10.66 8.74
CA ASN A 394 16.24 10.62 7.27
C ASN A 394 15.25 11.62 6.67
N ASN A 395 14.33 12.14 7.47
CA ASN A 395 13.28 13.06 7.05
C ASN A 395 13.20 14.27 8.01
N PRO A 396 14.23 15.11 8.06
CA PRO A 396 14.31 16.21 9.03
C PRO A 396 13.23 17.27 8.85
N ASN A 397 12.54 17.31 7.69
CA ASN A 397 11.47 18.26 7.39
C ASN A 397 10.08 17.75 7.81
N TRP A 398 10.00 16.52 8.33
CA TRP A 398 8.77 16.01 8.91
C TRP A 398 8.61 16.44 10.36
N THR A 399 7.40 16.87 10.71
CA THR A 399 7.04 17.14 12.10
C THR A 399 6.48 15.88 12.77
N GLU A 400 6.42 15.90 14.11
CA GLU A 400 5.78 14.84 14.90
C GLU A 400 4.30 14.65 14.50
N ASP A 401 3.57 15.74 14.26
CA ASP A 401 2.16 15.69 13.86
C ASP A 401 1.98 14.99 12.50
N MET A 402 2.80 15.31 11.51
CA MET A 402 2.78 14.63 10.21
C MET A 402 3.07 13.13 10.34
N TYR A 403 4.07 12.79 11.18
CA TYR A 403 4.42 11.40 11.45
C TYR A 403 3.25 10.67 12.12
N ASN A 404 2.64 11.30 13.13
CA ASN A 404 1.51 10.71 13.84
C ASN A 404 0.32 10.46 12.91
N VAL A 405 -0.02 11.40 12.03
CA VAL A 405 -1.06 11.18 11.03
C VAL A 405 -0.74 9.98 10.14
N ALA A 406 0.45 9.97 9.52
CA ALA A 406 0.78 9.00 8.48
C ALA A 406 1.14 7.61 9.04
N TYR A 407 1.89 7.55 10.14
CA TYR A 407 2.51 6.32 10.63
C TYR A 407 2.02 5.87 12.01
N VAL A 408 1.05 6.59 12.59
CA VAL A 408 0.35 6.16 13.80
C VAL A 408 -1.15 6.10 13.55
N ASP A 409 -1.83 7.21 13.27
CA ASP A 409 -3.28 7.26 13.14
C ASP A 409 -3.81 6.31 12.06
N LEU A 410 -3.24 6.37 10.84
CA LEU A 410 -3.68 5.54 9.71
C LEU A 410 -3.40 4.05 9.88
N VAL A 411 -2.40 3.68 10.67
CA VAL A 411 -1.98 2.29 10.82
C VAL A 411 -2.49 1.60 12.09
N THR A 412 -3.09 2.36 13.02
CA THR A 412 -3.70 1.84 14.25
C THR A 412 -5.22 1.72 14.11
N ASP A 413 -5.91 1.32 15.19
CA ASP A 413 -7.36 1.09 15.22
C ASP A 413 -8.20 2.37 15.08
N LYS A 414 -7.57 3.54 15.00
CA LYS A 414 -8.28 4.80 14.69
C LYS A 414 -8.97 4.74 13.33
N PHE A 415 -8.38 4.01 12.37
CA PHE A 415 -8.95 3.76 11.05
C PHE A 415 -9.24 2.28 10.83
N THR A 416 -10.44 1.98 10.35
CA THR A 416 -10.78 0.64 9.85
C THR A 416 -10.12 0.42 8.50
N LYS A 417 -9.28 -0.61 8.41
CA LYS A 417 -8.53 -0.94 7.21
C LYS A 417 -9.35 -1.86 6.30
N ILE A 418 -9.43 -1.51 5.04
CA ILE A 418 -10.15 -2.30 4.03
C ILE A 418 -9.23 -2.63 2.87
N PHE A 419 -9.43 -3.82 2.31
CA PHE A 419 -8.70 -4.33 1.15
C PHE A 419 -9.70 -4.76 0.08
N ASP A 420 -9.46 -4.35 -1.16
CA ASP A 420 -10.30 -4.79 -2.29
C ASP A 420 -9.81 -6.15 -2.81
N PRO A 421 -10.52 -7.25 -2.55
CA PRO A 421 -10.13 -8.58 -3.04
C PRO A 421 -10.14 -8.68 -4.57
N GLY A 422 -10.78 -7.72 -5.25
CA GLY A 422 -10.81 -7.65 -6.71
C GLY A 422 -9.43 -7.58 -7.35
N TYR A 423 -8.47 -6.93 -6.69
CA TYR A 423 -7.09 -6.91 -7.16
C TYR A 423 -6.42 -8.29 -7.14
N GLY A 424 -6.88 -9.19 -6.30
CA GLY A 424 -6.35 -10.56 -6.19
C GLY A 424 -7.00 -11.59 -7.10
N ILE A 425 -7.96 -11.21 -7.96
CA ILE A 425 -8.78 -12.14 -8.75
C ILE A 425 -8.09 -12.52 -10.06
N SER A 426 -7.78 -11.53 -10.89
CA SER A 426 -7.20 -11.76 -12.21
C SER A 426 -6.37 -10.57 -12.70
N THR A 427 -5.49 -10.84 -13.65
CA THR A 427 -4.71 -9.80 -14.32
C THR A 427 -5.59 -8.84 -15.12
N THR A 428 -6.72 -9.31 -15.65
CA THR A 428 -7.72 -8.47 -16.34
C THR A 428 -8.26 -7.39 -15.40
N LEU A 429 -8.50 -7.74 -14.14
CA LEU A 429 -9.03 -6.79 -13.16
C LEU A 429 -7.94 -5.88 -12.56
N SER A 430 -6.73 -6.38 -12.34
CA SER A 430 -5.74 -5.70 -11.49
C SER A 430 -4.42 -5.32 -12.16
N ASP A 431 -4.03 -5.94 -13.27
CA ASP A 431 -2.69 -5.79 -13.87
C ASP A 431 -2.74 -5.03 -15.20
N ASN A 432 -2.24 -3.80 -15.19
CA ASN A 432 -2.20 -2.93 -16.37
C ASN A 432 -1.36 -3.48 -17.51
N ASP A 433 -0.31 -4.28 -17.26
CA ASP A 433 0.52 -4.83 -18.32
C ASP A 433 -0.11 -6.05 -19.00
N ALA A 434 -0.94 -6.77 -18.26
CA ALA A 434 -1.65 -7.92 -18.79
C ALA A 434 -3.05 -7.56 -19.31
N ALA A 435 -3.53 -6.33 -19.07
CA ALA A 435 -4.85 -5.90 -19.52
C ALA A 435 -4.93 -5.93 -21.05
N THR A 436 -5.96 -6.58 -21.55
CA THR A 436 -6.21 -6.76 -22.98
C THR A 436 -7.26 -5.81 -23.54
N ASN A 437 -7.76 -4.88 -22.71
CA ASN A 437 -8.72 -3.88 -23.14
C ASN A 437 -8.07 -2.82 -24.06
N ASP A 438 -8.87 -2.09 -24.79
CA ASP A 438 -8.41 -1.06 -25.73
C ASP A 438 -7.65 0.07 -25.04
N THR A 439 -7.91 0.31 -23.76
CA THR A 439 -7.27 1.34 -22.94
C THR A 439 -5.91 0.92 -22.41
N LYS A 440 -5.59 -0.38 -22.43
CA LYS A 440 -4.40 -0.99 -21.80
C LYS A 440 -4.30 -0.69 -20.30
N GLU A 441 -5.41 -0.48 -19.65
CA GLU A 441 -5.54 -0.33 -18.21
C GLU A 441 -6.36 -1.50 -17.67
N ALA A 442 -6.01 -2.00 -16.49
CA ALA A 442 -6.82 -2.98 -15.79
C ALA A 442 -8.18 -2.38 -15.39
N VAL A 443 -9.21 -3.23 -15.30
CA VAL A 443 -10.60 -2.76 -15.12
C VAL A 443 -10.79 -1.97 -13.83
N ILE A 444 -10.24 -2.45 -12.69
CA ILE A 444 -10.43 -1.79 -11.39
C ILE A 444 -9.79 -0.40 -11.35
N PRO A 445 -8.49 -0.22 -11.66
CA PRO A 445 -7.90 1.11 -11.70
C PRO A 445 -8.59 2.04 -12.70
N TYR A 446 -9.04 1.51 -13.84
CA TYR A 446 -9.75 2.29 -14.85
C TYR A 446 -11.10 2.78 -14.32
N LEU A 447 -11.89 1.92 -13.70
CA LEU A 447 -13.18 2.28 -13.12
C LEU A 447 -13.05 3.40 -12.08
N TYR A 448 -12.10 3.28 -11.15
CA TYR A 448 -11.91 4.28 -10.10
C TYR A 448 -11.52 5.67 -10.64
N THR A 449 -10.76 5.75 -11.73
CA THR A 449 -10.18 7.03 -12.17
C THR A 449 -10.89 7.66 -13.37
N SER A 450 -11.63 6.87 -14.16
CA SER A 450 -12.09 7.35 -15.47
C SER A 450 -13.26 8.31 -15.41
N VAL A 451 -13.97 8.39 -14.29
CA VAL A 451 -14.98 9.46 -14.08
C VAL A 451 -14.38 10.87 -14.11
N MET A 452 -13.05 10.98 -13.89
CA MET A 452 -12.33 12.27 -14.00
C MET A 452 -11.72 12.51 -15.39
N LYS A 453 -11.88 11.56 -16.32
CA LYS A 453 -11.30 11.63 -17.68
C LYS A 453 -12.38 11.98 -18.70
N THR A 454 -11.94 12.46 -19.85
CA THR A 454 -12.80 12.69 -21.02
C THR A 454 -12.55 11.64 -22.09
N ASP A 455 -13.58 11.36 -22.89
CA ASP A 455 -13.47 10.56 -24.11
C ASP A 455 -12.76 11.35 -25.24
N GLU A 456 -12.62 10.74 -26.40
CA GLU A 456 -12.01 11.34 -27.58
C GLU A 456 -12.75 12.59 -28.12
N ASN A 457 -14.02 12.77 -27.75
CA ASN A 457 -14.85 13.90 -28.11
C ASN A 457 -14.82 15.03 -27.05
N GLY A 458 -14.07 14.83 -25.95
CA GLY A 458 -13.99 15.76 -24.82
C GLY A 458 -15.16 15.67 -23.84
N SER A 459 -15.99 14.62 -23.93
CA SER A 459 -17.09 14.38 -22.98
C SER A 459 -16.57 13.58 -21.78
N GLN A 460 -16.84 14.06 -20.57
CA GLN A 460 -16.45 13.37 -19.35
C GLN A 460 -17.25 12.07 -19.16
N TYR A 461 -16.57 10.98 -18.77
CA TYR A 461 -17.24 9.72 -18.49
C TYR A 461 -18.11 9.80 -17.23
N THR A 462 -19.30 9.24 -17.31
CA THR A 462 -20.17 9.03 -16.15
C THR A 462 -19.99 7.63 -15.59
N TRP A 463 -20.27 7.46 -14.28
CA TRP A 463 -20.25 6.13 -13.67
C TRP A 463 -21.16 5.12 -14.37
N THR A 464 -22.33 5.56 -14.80
CA THR A 464 -23.25 4.71 -15.55
C THR A 464 -22.63 4.17 -16.84
N GLN A 465 -21.94 5.00 -17.62
CA GLN A 465 -21.26 4.57 -18.85
C GLN A 465 -20.15 3.58 -18.54
N LEU A 466 -19.30 3.89 -17.55
CA LEU A 466 -18.19 3.00 -17.15
C LEU A 466 -18.69 1.65 -16.63
N LYS A 467 -19.71 1.67 -15.79
CA LYS A 467 -20.34 0.47 -15.28
C LYS A 467 -20.91 -0.41 -16.42
N GLU A 468 -21.68 0.16 -17.34
CA GLU A 468 -22.24 -0.57 -18.49
C GLU A 468 -21.14 -1.20 -19.35
N GLN A 469 -20.05 -0.48 -19.56
CA GLN A 469 -18.92 -0.94 -20.37
C GLN A 469 -18.20 -2.14 -19.73
N TYR A 470 -17.99 -2.15 -18.42
CA TYR A 470 -17.14 -3.13 -17.74
C TYR A 470 -17.87 -4.20 -16.93
N LYS A 471 -19.17 -4.02 -16.70
CA LYS A 471 -19.97 -5.00 -15.93
C LYS A 471 -19.83 -6.43 -16.43
N GLY A 472 -19.89 -6.64 -17.75
CA GLY A 472 -19.77 -7.97 -18.33
C GLY A 472 -18.41 -8.63 -18.04
N THR A 473 -17.33 -7.85 -18.07
CA THR A 473 -16.00 -8.34 -17.74
C THR A 473 -15.89 -8.68 -16.25
N VAL A 474 -16.33 -7.78 -15.37
CA VAL A 474 -16.33 -8.01 -13.91
C VAL A 474 -17.16 -9.26 -13.55
N ASP A 475 -18.37 -9.38 -14.08
CA ASP A 475 -19.25 -10.55 -13.83
C ASP A 475 -18.60 -11.86 -14.29
N SER A 476 -17.90 -11.86 -15.44
CA SER A 476 -17.22 -13.05 -15.98
C SER A 476 -16.03 -13.48 -15.12
N GLU A 477 -15.22 -12.52 -14.67
CA GLU A 477 -14.08 -12.79 -13.79
C GLU A 477 -14.55 -13.31 -12.42
N LEU A 478 -15.60 -12.68 -11.84
CA LEU A 478 -16.19 -13.13 -10.59
C LEU A 478 -16.78 -14.53 -10.70
N LYS A 479 -17.50 -14.81 -11.79
CA LYS A 479 -18.03 -16.16 -12.02
C LYS A 479 -16.90 -17.20 -12.06
N THR A 480 -15.84 -16.90 -12.78
CA THR A 480 -14.68 -17.79 -12.88
C THR A 480 -14.03 -18.03 -11.51
N LEU A 481 -13.86 -16.96 -10.71
CA LEU A 481 -13.32 -17.09 -9.37
C LEU A 481 -14.22 -17.92 -8.45
N ASN A 482 -15.52 -17.62 -8.43
CA ASN A 482 -16.48 -18.32 -7.57
C ASN A 482 -16.59 -19.81 -7.94
N ASP A 483 -16.60 -20.15 -9.23
CA ASP A 483 -16.57 -21.55 -9.68
C ASP A 483 -15.29 -22.27 -9.16
N GLN A 484 -14.13 -21.61 -9.20
CA GLN A 484 -12.87 -22.16 -8.66
C GLN A 484 -12.89 -22.24 -7.14
N TYR A 485 -13.45 -21.27 -6.46
CA TYR A 485 -13.56 -21.21 -5.01
C TYR A 485 -14.45 -22.35 -4.48
N HIS A 486 -15.62 -22.57 -5.09
CA HIS A 486 -16.49 -23.68 -4.72
C HIS A 486 -15.82 -25.04 -4.96
N ALA A 487 -15.08 -25.20 -6.08
CA ALA A 487 -14.32 -26.43 -6.32
C ALA A 487 -13.19 -26.63 -5.27
N TYR A 488 -12.53 -25.54 -4.85
CA TYR A 488 -11.56 -25.59 -3.75
C TYR A 488 -12.21 -26.02 -2.43
N LEU A 489 -13.37 -25.46 -2.08
CA LEU A 489 -14.11 -25.85 -0.86
C LEU A 489 -14.51 -27.33 -0.87
N GLU A 490 -15.01 -27.83 -2.01
CA GLU A 490 -15.40 -29.23 -2.16
C GLU A 490 -14.19 -30.19 -1.97
N LYS A 491 -13.04 -29.82 -2.49
CA LYS A 491 -11.81 -30.61 -2.37
C LYS A 491 -11.24 -30.64 -0.94
N ASN A 492 -11.46 -29.58 -0.17
CA ASN A 492 -10.88 -29.37 1.16
C ASN A 492 -11.90 -29.58 2.32
N LYS A 493 -13.06 -30.19 2.03
CA LYS A 493 -14.00 -30.71 3.02
C LYS A 493 -13.42 -31.98 3.62
#